data_f1a9d515ffde99932cbc3f67ac169fc4
#
_entry.id   f1a9d515ffde99932cbc3f67ac169fc4
#
_cell.length_a   1.000
_cell.length_b   1.000
_cell.length_c   1.000
_cell.angle_alpha   90.00
_cell.angle_beta   90.00
_cell.angle_gamma   90.00
#
_symmetry.space_group_name_H-M   'P 1'
#
loop_
_entity.id
_entity.type
_entity.pdbx_description
1 polymer ?
#
loop_
_entity_poly.entity_id
_entity_poly.type
_entity_poly.pdbx_seq_one_letter_code
_entity_poly.pdbx_strand_id
1 'polypeptide(L)'
;MSLKNLSKLFFSNMDLYTDNNPSTTIHVGFKNKKAALDSIKKIKHKSLDYQIKVIITLYYRAKYHPHQNTNMIQAMKIFKKWLLKYSPSSI
;
A
#
# COMPACT_ATOMS: atom_id res chain seq x y z
N MET A 1 24.32 10.33 -1.47
CA MET A 1 23.29 9.58 -2.19
C MET A 1 22.60 10.47 -3.18
N SER A 2 22.38 10.01 -4.38
CA SER A 2 21.76 10.79 -5.42
C SER A 2 20.26 10.93 -5.20
N LEU A 3 19.63 11.87 -5.91
CA LEU A 3 18.18 11.98 -5.92
C LEU A 3 17.52 10.71 -6.39
N LYS A 4 18.17 10.03 -7.34
CA LYS A 4 17.70 8.76 -7.81
C LYS A 4 17.61 7.76 -6.65
N ASN A 5 18.62 7.75 -5.81
CA ASN A 5 18.62 6.86 -4.65
C ASN A 5 17.61 7.31 -3.62
N LEU A 6 17.40 8.61 -3.48
CA LEU A 6 16.38 9.11 -2.58
C LEU A 6 15.00 8.65 -3.01
N SER A 7 14.70 8.80 -4.29
CA SER A 7 13.44 8.33 -4.84
C SER A 7 13.32 6.81 -4.69
N LYS A 8 14.41 6.12 -4.98
CA LYS A 8 14.46 4.68 -4.81
C LYS A 8 14.27 4.29 -3.37
N LEU A 9 14.87 5.04 -2.45
CA LEU A 9 14.68 4.77 -1.03
C LEU A 9 13.24 4.98 -0.61
N PHE A 10 12.63 6.03 -1.13
CA PHE A 10 11.23 6.28 -0.81
C PHE A 10 10.37 5.10 -1.24
N PHE A 11 10.58 4.62 -2.46
CA PHE A 11 9.83 3.46 -2.95
C PHE A 11 10.34 2.15 -2.36
N SER A 12 11.62 2.07 -2.04
CA SER A 12 12.16 0.89 -1.38
C SER A 12 11.67 0.77 0.04
N ASN A 13 11.34 1.90 0.67
CA ASN A 13 10.72 1.84 1.98
C ASN A 13 9.39 1.11 1.95
N MET A 14 8.80 1.03 0.78
CA MET A 14 7.63 0.21 0.61
C MET A 14 7.96 -1.26 0.57
N ASP A 15 9.18 -1.57 0.23
CA ASP A 15 9.68 -2.93 0.32
C ASP A 15 10.00 -3.32 1.76
N LEU A 16 9.95 -2.36 2.68
CA LEU A 16 10.13 -2.67 4.08
C LEU A 16 9.08 -3.62 4.61
N TYR A 17 7.89 -3.55 4.04
CA TYR A 17 6.87 -4.49 4.45
C TYR A 17 7.06 -5.86 3.80
N THR A 18 7.99 -5.98 2.87
CA THR A 18 8.39 -7.27 2.35
C THR A 18 9.61 -7.81 3.07
N ASP A 19 10.38 -6.93 3.72
CA ASP A 19 11.53 -7.30 4.53
C ASP A 19 12.52 -8.21 3.80
N ASN A 20 13.70 -8.38 4.39
CA ASN A 20 14.69 -9.30 3.88
C ASN A 20 14.52 -10.70 4.44
N ASN A 21 13.71 -10.86 5.43
CA ASN A 21 13.43 -12.16 6.05
C ASN A 21 12.12 -12.70 5.49
N PRO A 22 12.17 -13.76 4.66
CA PRO A 22 10.96 -14.31 4.04
C PRO A 22 9.88 -14.69 5.04
N SER A 23 10.26 -15.09 6.23
CA SER A 23 9.29 -15.52 7.24
C SER A 23 8.47 -14.37 7.80
N THR A 24 8.97 -13.13 7.64
CA THR A 24 8.25 -11.93 8.12
C THR A 24 7.65 -11.12 6.98
N THR A 25 7.83 -11.56 5.74
CA THR A 25 7.30 -10.85 4.59
C THR A 25 5.78 -10.81 4.63
N ILE A 26 5.24 -9.61 4.48
CA ILE A 26 3.79 -9.42 4.42
C ILE A 26 3.40 -9.20 2.97
N HIS A 27 2.59 -10.09 2.45
CA HIS A 27 2.12 -10.01 1.07
C HIS A 27 0.84 -9.18 1.02
N VAL A 28 0.93 -8.04 0.37
CA VAL A 28 -0.21 -7.14 0.19
C VAL A 28 -0.42 -6.90 -1.29
N GLY A 29 -1.63 -6.47 -1.65
CA GLY A 29 -1.94 -6.26 -3.05
C GLY A 29 -3.17 -5.42 -3.26
N PHE A 30 -3.44 -5.11 -4.53
CA PHE A 30 -4.54 -4.23 -4.91
C PHE A 30 -5.25 -4.72 -6.17
N LYS A 31 -5.12 -5.99 -6.50
CA LYS A 31 -5.69 -6.48 -7.76
C LYS A 31 -7.22 -6.54 -7.75
N ASN A 32 -7.82 -6.62 -6.58
CA ASN A 32 -9.27 -6.64 -6.45
C ASN A 32 -9.68 -6.29 -5.02
N LYS A 33 -11.01 -6.26 -4.79
CA LYS A 33 -11.58 -5.94 -3.49
C LYS A 33 -11.08 -6.89 -2.40
N LYS A 34 -11.04 -8.17 -2.68
CA LYS A 34 -10.59 -9.17 -1.70
C LYS A 34 -9.14 -8.94 -1.32
N ALA A 35 -8.29 -8.69 -2.29
CA ALA A 35 -6.87 -8.42 -2.04
C ALA A 35 -6.70 -7.17 -1.18
N ALA A 36 -7.50 -6.13 -1.42
CA ALA A 36 -7.45 -4.91 -0.63
C ALA A 36 -7.84 -5.19 0.83
N LEU A 37 -8.93 -5.90 1.05
CA LEU A 37 -9.38 -6.23 2.40
C LEU A 37 -8.37 -7.12 3.12
N ASP A 38 -7.82 -8.10 2.43
CA ASP A 38 -6.80 -8.98 3.00
C ASP A 38 -5.55 -8.19 3.36
N SER A 39 -5.16 -7.24 2.53
CA SER A 39 -3.99 -6.40 2.80
C SER A 39 -4.17 -5.59 4.07
N ILE A 40 -5.33 -4.95 4.22
CA ILE A 40 -5.65 -4.18 5.42
C ILE A 40 -5.59 -5.08 6.65
N LYS A 41 -6.16 -6.27 6.54
CA LYS A 41 -6.19 -7.23 7.64
C LYS A 41 -4.79 -7.68 8.04
N LYS A 42 -3.94 -7.94 7.04
CA LYS A 42 -2.59 -8.44 7.29
C LYS A 42 -1.70 -7.44 8.02
N ILE A 43 -1.91 -6.15 7.79
CA ILE A 43 -1.08 -5.11 8.43
C ILE A 43 -1.72 -4.54 9.69
N LYS A 44 -2.86 -5.05 10.08
CA LYS A 44 -3.62 -4.49 11.21
C LYS A 44 -2.83 -4.50 12.52
N HIS A 45 -1.94 -5.45 12.70
CA HIS A 45 -1.11 -5.57 13.89
C HIS A 45 0.10 -4.64 13.89
N LYS A 46 0.34 -3.95 12.79
CA LYS A 46 1.45 -3.00 12.70
C LYS A 46 1.03 -1.64 13.23
N SER A 47 2.02 -0.76 13.46
CA SER A 47 1.73 0.61 13.89
C SER A 47 0.85 1.32 12.86
N LEU A 48 0.13 2.34 13.30
CA LEU A 48 -0.73 3.11 12.40
C LEU A 48 0.10 3.76 11.29
N ASP A 49 1.27 4.30 11.62
CA ASP A 49 2.16 4.90 10.62
C ASP A 49 2.53 3.90 9.53
N TYR A 50 2.86 2.68 9.93
CA TYR A 50 3.16 1.62 8.98
C TYR A 50 1.97 1.34 8.09
N GLN A 51 0.80 1.19 8.70
CA GLN A 51 -0.43 0.91 7.97
C GLN A 51 -0.72 2.00 6.95
N ILE A 52 -0.62 3.26 7.35
CA ILE A 52 -0.86 4.39 6.46
C ILE A 52 0.08 4.35 5.27
N LYS A 53 1.37 4.12 5.51
CA LYS A 53 2.35 4.06 4.43
C LYS A 53 2.03 2.95 3.43
N VAL A 54 1.67 1.78 3.92
CA VAL A 54 1.33 0.66 3.05
C VAL A 54 0.08 0.97 2.22
N ILE A 55 -0.97 1.46 2.88
CA ILE A 55 -2.24 1.71 2.19
C ILE A 55 -2.10 2.84 1.16
N ILE A 56 -1.39 3.92 1.51
CA ILE A 56 -1.12 5.00 0.55
C ILE A 56 -0.39 4.45 -0.68
N THR A 57 0.61 3.62 -0.45
CA THR A 57 1.38 3.02 -1.53
C THR A 57 0.50 2.21 -2.45
N LEU A 58 -0.31 1.33 -1.89
CA LEU A 58 -1.19 0.48 -2.67
C LEU A 58 -2.22 1.31 -3.43
N TYR A 59 -2.77 2.33 -2.78
CA TYR A 59 -3.74 3.22 -3.41
C TYR A 59 -3.16 3.89 -4.65
N TYR A 60 -1.98 4.51 -4.51
CA TYR A 60 -1.37 5.22 -5.62
C TYR A 60 -0.83 4.30 -6.70
N ARG A 61 -0.33 3.13 -6.34
CA ARG A 61 0.08 2.14 -7.32
C ARG A 61 -1.10 1.69 -8.17
N ALA A 62 -2.23 1.47 -7.56
CA ALA A 62 -3.45 1.10 -8.29
C ALA A 62 -3.94 2.26 -9.14
N LYS A 63 -3.91 3.48 -8.59
CA LYS A 63 -4.38 4.68 -9.28
C LYS A 63 -3.60 4.95 -10.57
N TYR A 64 -2.31 4.75 -10.55
CA TYR A 64 -1.44 5.04 -11.69
C TYR A 64 -1.01 3.80 -12.44
N HIS A 65 -1.65 2.69 -12.19
CA HIS A 65 -1.31 1.45 -12.88
C HIS A 65 -1.68 1.54 -14.36
N PRO A 66 -0.76 1.18 -15.27
CA PRO A 66 -1.01 1.29 -16.72
C PRO A 66 -2.14 0.39 -17.20
N HIS A 67 -2.44 -0.67 -16.49
CA HIS A 67 -3.49 -1.62 -16.85
C HIS A 67 -4.62 -1.63 -15.81
N GLN A 68 -4.96 -0.44 -15.31
CA GLN A 68 -6.03 -0.32 -14.33
C GLN A 68 -7.33 -0.91 -14.87
N ASN A 69 -8.01 -1.68 -14.03
CA ASN A 69 -9.28 -2.30 -14.38
C ASN A 69 -10.30 -2.06 -13.27
N THR A 70 -11.53 -2.52 -13.49
CA THR A 70 -12.62 -2.33 -12.54
C THR A 70 -12.29 -2.93 -11.16
N ASN A 71 -11.67 -4.09 -11.13
CA ASN A 71 -11.32 -4.73 -9.88
C ASN A 71 -10.32 -3.90 -9.07
N MET A 72 -9.35 -3.30 -9.74
CA MET A 72 -8.40 -2.42 -9.11
C MET A 72 -9.06 -1.14 -8.60
N ILE A 73 -10.01 -0.62 -9.35
CA ILE A 73 -10.76 0.56 -8.93
C ILE A 73 -11.55 0.27 -7.65
N GLN A 74 -12.12 -0.91 -7.53
CA GLN A 74 -12.82 -1.30 -6.31
C GLN A 74 -11.84 -1.41 -5.13
N ALA A 75 -10.64 -1.94 -5.36
CA ALA A 75 -9.61 -1.96 -4.34
C ALA A 75 -9.23 -0.55 -3.90
N MET A 76 -9.08 0.37 -4.86
CA MET A 76 -8.78 1.76 -4.57
C MET A 76 -9.85 2.41 -3.70
N LYS A 77 -11.12 2.14 -3.97
CA LYS A 77 -12.22 2.68 -3.16
C LYS A 77 -12.12 2.23 -1.72
N ILE A 78 -11.72 0.97 -1.50
CA ILE A 78 -11.53 0.44 -0.15
C ILE A 78 -10.36 1.15 0.55
N PHE A 79 -9.24 1.29 -0.14
CA PHE A 79 -8.09 1.99 0.42
C PHE A 79 -8.41 3.46 0.70
N LYS A 80 -9.12 4.12 -0.21
CA LYS A 80 -9.51 5.52 -0.03
C LYS A 80 -10.39 5.68 1.19
N LYS A 81 -11.38 4.80 1.35
CA LYS A 81 -12.27 4.85 2.51
C LYS A 81 -11.48 4.67 3.81
N TRP A 82 -10.54 3.75 3.81
CA TRP A 82 -9.66 3.53 4.95
C TRP A 82 -8.82 4.77 5.26
N LEU A 83 -8.23 5.37 4.22
CA LEU A 83 -7.41 6.56 4.39
C LEU A 83 -8.21 7.76 4.87
N LEU A 84 -9.43 7.92 4.40
CA LEU A 84 -10.30 9.00 4.89
C LEU A 84 -10.59 8.86 6.38
N LYS A 85 -10.62 7.64 6.88
CA LYS A 85 -10.85 7.39 8.29
C LYS A 85 -9.61 7.64 9.14
N TYR A 86 -8.44 7.20 8.66
CA TYR A 86 -7.23 7.20 9.48
C TYR A 86 -6.21 8.25 9.09
N SER A 87 -6.23 8.75 7.88
CA SER A 87 -5.27 9.73 7.39
C SER A 87 -5.86 10.57 6.26
N PRO A 88 -6.93 11.33 6.54
CA PRO A 88 -7.64 12.08 5.49
C PRO A 88 -6.75 13.10 4.77
N SER A 89 -5.72 13.62 5.44
CA SER A 89 -4.82 14.59 4.80
C SER A 89 -3.89 13.95 3.77
N SER A 90 -3.86 12.63 3.68
CA SER A 90 -2.97 11.93 2.75
C SER A 90 -3.54 11.80 1.34
N ILE A 91 -4.80 12.17 1.14
CA ILE A 91 -5.45 12.02 -0.16
C ILE A 91 -6.25 13.25 -0.55
#